data_0b79f011c4d5cecf16f71ee2a862ab42
#
_entry.id   0b79f011c4d5cecf16f71ee2a862ab42
#
_cell.length_a   1.000
_cell.length_b   1.000
_cell.length_c   1.000
_cell.angle_alpha   90.00
_cell.angle_beta   90.00
_cell.angle_gamma   90.00
#
_symmetry.space_group_name_H-M   'P 1'
#
loop_
_entity.id
_entity.type
_entity.pdbx_description
1 polymer ?
#
loop_
_entity_poly.entity_id
_entity_poly.type
_entity_poly.pdbx_seq_one_letter_code
_entity_poly.pdbx_strand_id
1 'polypeptide(L)'
;IDTKTLTTELMVSVSGSLAQQESISISANQKISYQRRMERGEFITCSAPYGYRIIDKKNLEIIPEEATTVQWIFDAYLNGRSAEWIAEQLTRRGIENTNTRKAWTAYGIRYILRNEKYVGDALGQKKFTKGFPFFRKRNHGEQEQYYVENTHPAIIDRERFHAAQALRVCRKKRNGC
;
A
#
# COMPACT_ATOMS: atom_id res chain seq x y z
N ILE A 1 38.00 35.95 28.71
CA ILE A 1 36.90 34.99 28.30
C ILE A 1 35.60 35.75 28.47
N ASP A 2 34.96 36.06 27.36
CA ASP A 2 33.80 36.95 27.31
C ASP A 2 32.55 36.17 27.77
N THR A 3 32.04 36.50 28.94
CA THR A 3 30.89 35.84 29.57
C THR A 3 29.61 35.88 28.68
N LYS A 4 29.54 36.91 27.81
CA LYS A 4 28.41 37.05 26.86
C LYS A 4 28.42 36.01 25.75
N THR A 5 29.58 35.62 25.23
CA THR A 5 29.72 34.59 24.21
C THR A 5 29.36 33.22 24.75
N LEU A 6 29.78 32.92 25.98
CA LEU A 6 29.47 31.66 26.67
C LEU A 6 27.96 31.49 26.91
N THR A 7 27.28 32.57 27.30
CA THR A 7 25.83 32.55 27.54
C THR A 7 25.05 32.36 26.22
N THR A 8 25.53 32.98 25.13
CA THR A 8 24.91 32.82 23.79
C THR A 8 25.08 31.41 23.25
N GLU A 9 26.27 30.80 23.39
CA GLU A 9 26.53 29.41 22.99
C GLU A 9 25.70 28.42 23.80
N LEU A 10 25.55 28.64 25.11
CA LEU A 10 24.66 27.82 25.95
C LEU A 10 23.20 27.95 25.50
N MET A 11 22.70 29.13 25.22
CA MET A 11 21.33 29.35 24.73
C MET A 11 21.09 28.66 23.38
N VAL A 12 22.02 28.75 22.45
CA VAL A 12 21.93 28.05 21.14
C VAL A 12 21.93 26.54 21.32
N SER A 13 22.80 26.01 22.18
CA SER A 13 22.87 24.58 22.48
C SER A 13 21.59 24.06 23.14
N VAL A 14 21.05 24.77 24.11
CA VAL A 14 19.79 24.41 24.79
C VAL A 14 18.61 24.50 23.81
N SER A 15 18.54 25.57 23.01
CA SER A 15 17.49 25.70 21.99
C SER A 15 17.57 24.61 20.93
N GLY A 16 18.78 24.21 20.52
CA GLY A 16 18.98 23.10 19.57
C GLY A 16 18.54 21.76 20.15
N SER A 17 18.84 21.49 21.43
CA SER A 17 18.42 20.25 22.08
C SER A 17 16.91 20.19 22.31
N LEU A 18 16.27 21.30 22.64
CA LEU A 18 14.80 21.40 22.76
C LEU A 18 14.12 21.15 21.42
N ALA A 19 14.59 21.78 20.33
CA ALA A 19 14.07 21.58 18.98
C ALA A 19 14.22 20.12 18.53
N GLN A 20 15.32 19.46 18.89
CA GLN A 20 15.53 18.05 18.59
C GLN A 20 14.57 17.15 19.38
N GLN A 21 14.36 17.40 20.67
CA GLN A 21 13.39 16.66 21.49
C GLN A 21 11.96 16.85 20.98
N GLU A 22 11.59 18.07 20.58
CA GLU A 22 10.27 18.35 19.99
C GLU A 22 10.08 17.57 18.68
N SER A 23 11.06 17.57 17.80
CA SER A 23 11.02 16.79 16.55
C SER A 23 10.85 15.29 16.79
N ILE A 24 11.55 14.72 17.78
CA ILE A 24 11.41 13.31 18.18
C ILE A 24 10.00 13.03 18.72
N SER A 25 9.49 13.91 19.57
CA SER A 25 8.14 13.79 20.15
C SER A 25 7.04 13.86 19.08
N ILE A 26 7.14 14.82 18.15
CA ILE A 26 6.21 14.93 17.01
C ILE A 26 6.24 13.65 16.17
N SER A 27 7.44 13.14 15.87
CA SER A 27 7.60 11.90 15.09
C SER A 27 6.99 10.69 15.80
N ALA A 28 7.16 10.58 17.12
CA ALA A 28 6.58 9.51 17.92
C ALA A 28 5.04 9.59 17.94
N ASN A 29 4.49 10.78 18.16
CA ASN A 29 3.04 11.00 18.16
C ASN A 29 2.41 10.71 16.79
N GLN A 30 3.08 11.07 15.70
CA GLN A 30 2.64 10.72 14.34
C GLN A 30 2.63 9.20 14.14
N LYS A 31 3.65 8.47 14.59
CA LYS A 31 3.68 7.00 14.50
C LYS A 31 2.50 6.37 15.24
N ILE A 32 2.22 6.80 16.47
CA ILE A 32 1.09 6.31 17.26
C ILE A 32 -0.24 6.63 16.56
N SER A 33 -0.39 7.82 16.01
CA SER A 33 -1.59 8.22 15.25
C SER A 33 -1.80 7.33 14.02
N TYR A 34 -0.74 7.07 13.23
CA TYR A 34 -0.81 6.16 12.08
C TYR A 34 -1.15 4.72 12.49
N GLN A 35 -0.56 4.24 13.59
CA GLN A 35 -0.83 2.92 14.12
C GLN A 35 -2.31 2.75 14.47
N ARG A 36 -2.88 3.67 15.26
CA ARG A 36 -4.31 3.66 15.62
C ARG A 36 -5.23 3.72 14.41
N ARG A 37 -4.85 4.44 13.36
CA ARG A 37 -5.61 4.48 12.10
C ARG A 37 -5.54 3.16 11.34
N MET A 38 -4.38 2.49 11.34
CA MET A 38 -4.22 1.15 10.75
C MET A 38 -5.02 0.10 11.50
N GLU A 39 -5.04 0.15 12.85
CA GLU A 39 -5.86 -0.73 13.72
C GLU A 39 -7.36 -0.61 13.42
N ARG A 40 -7.82 0.59 13.05
CA ARG A 40 -9.22 0.82 12.64
C ARG A 40 -9.50 0.50 11.16
N GLY A 41 -8.48 0.08 10.41
CA GLY A 41 -8.62 -0.16 8.97
C GLY A 41 -8.82 1.10 8.14
N GLU A 42 -8.54 2.30 8.68
CA GLU A 42 -8.67 3.54 7.93
C GLU A 42 -7.69 3.57 6.75
N PHE A 43 -8.18 4.05 5.60
CA PHE A 43 -7.33 4.23 4.42
C PHE A 43 -6.38 5.41 4.62
N ILE A 44 -5.07 5.15 4.56
CA ILE A 44 -4.02 6.13 4.91
C ILE A 44 -3.19 6.59 3.70
N THR A 45 -3.44 6.04 2.52
CA THR A 45 -2.61 6.35 1.34
C THR A 45 -3.25 7.40 0.44
N CYS A 46 -2.41 8.20 -0.23
CA CYS A 46 -2.85 9.24 -1.16
C CYS A 46 -3.29 8.70 -2.53
N SER A 47 -3.19 7.40 -2.77
CA SER A 47 -3.47 6.78 -4.06
C SER A 47 -4.35 5.55 -3.88
N ALA A 48 -5.52 5.57 -4.52
CA ALA A 48 -6.42 4.42 -4.58
C ALA A 48 -5.84 3.34 -5.49
N PRO A 49 -6.10 2.04 -5.25
CA PRO A 49 -5.86 1.00 -6.25
C PRO A 49 -6.82 1.19 -7.44
N TYR A 50 -6.44 0.68 -8.61
CA TYR A 50 -7.29 0.67 -9.80
C TYR A 50 -8.65 0.03 -9.49
N GLY A 51 -9.73 0.60 -9.93
CA GLY A 51 -11.09 0.18 -9.58
C GLY A 51 -11.71 0.93 -8.40
N TYR A 52 -10.92 1.76 -7.72
CA TYR A 52 -11.39 2.55 -6.59
C TYR A 52 -11.01 4.03 -6.72
N ARG A 53 -11.82 4.89 -6.13
CA ARG A 53 -11.48 6.29 -5.82
C ARG A 53 -11.54 6.56 -4.33
N ILE A 54 -10.78 7.58 -3.90
CA ILE A 54 -10.77 8.01 -2.49
C ILE A 54 -11.86 9.05 -2.30
N ILE A 55 -12.73 8.81 -1.30
CA ILE A 55 -13.69 9.79 -0.80
C ILE A 55 -13.24 10.25 0.59
N ASP A 56 -13.41 11.54 0.88
CA ASP A 56 -13.16 12.15 2.20
C ASP A 56 -11.78 11.82 2.79
N LYS A 57 -10.77 11.57 1.95
CA LYS A 57 -9.40 11.20 2.34
C LYS A 57 -9.26 9.93 3.18
N LYS A 58 -10.35 9.18 3.38
CA LYS A 58 -10.38 8.01 4.28
C LYS A 58 -11.02 6.77 3.66
N ASN A 59 -12.05 6.95 2.85
CA ASN A 59 -12.86 5.87 2.34
C ASN A 59 -12.56 5.56 0.87
N LEU A 60 -12.75 4.31 0.48
CA LEU A 60 -12.66 3.86 -0.91
C LEU A 60 -14.06 3.63 -1.47
N GLU A 61 -14.33 4.18 -2.64
CA GLU A 61 -15.55 3.92 -3.41
C GLU A 61 -15.18 3.22 -4.71
N ILE A 62 -16.04 2.30 -5.14
CA ILE A 62 -15.85 1.55 -6.40
C ILE A 62 -16.14 2.45 -7.59
N ILE A 63 -15.27 2.38 -8.60
CA ILE A 63 -15.51 2.92 -9.95
C ILE A 63 -16.04 1.77 -10.81
N PRO A 64 -17.33 1.77 -11.21
CA PRO A 64 -17.97 0.61 -11.85
C PRO A 64 -17.24 0.13 -13.11
N GLU A 65 -16.81 1.04 -13.98
CA GLU A 65 -16.11 0.73 -15.22
C GLU A 65 -14.76 0.02 -14.98
N GLU A 66 -14.00 0.50 -14.00
CA GLU A 66 -12.73 -0.10 -13.63
C GLU A 66 -12.92 -1.41 -12.86
N ALA A 67 -13.98 -1.51 -12.05
CA ALA A 67 -14.31 -2.71 -11.30
C ALA A 67 -14.60 -3.91 -12.21
N THR A 68 -15.33 -3.68 -13.31
CA THR A 68 -15.56 -4.72 -14.34
C THR A 68 -14.25 -5.23 -14.95
N THR A 69 -13.29 -4.33 -15.15
CA THR A 69 -11.95 -4.71 -15.63
C THR A 69 -11.21 -5.53 -14.59
N VAL A 70 -11.30 -5.17 -13.29
CA VAL A 70 -10.69 -5.95 -12.20
C VAL A 70 -11.29 -7.34 -12.14
N GLN A 71 -12.62 -7.48 -12.20
CA GLN A 71 -13.31 -8.77 -12.22
C GLN A 71 -12.84 -9.62 -13.40
N TRP A 72 -12.78 -9.03 -14.59
CA TRP A 72 -12.27 -9.72 -15.78
C TRP A 72 -10.81 -10.21 -15.62
N ILE A 73 -9.94 -9.40 -14.98
CA ILE A 73 -8.56 -9.80 -14.68
C ILE A 73 -8.53 -11.07 -13.81
N PHE A 74 -9.34 -11.11 -12.75
CA PHE A 74 -9.42 -12.28 -11.87
C PHE A 74 -9.98 -13.50 -12.61
N ASP A 75 -11.03 -13.34 -13.39
CA ASP A 75 -11.63 -14.42 -14.18
C ASP A 75 -10.66 -15.00 -15.22
N ALA A 76 -10.00 -14.13 -15.98
CA ALA A 76 -9.00 -14.56 -16.94
C ALA A 76 -7.85 -15.32 -16.26
N TYR A 77 -7.41 -14.86 -15.09
CA TYR A 77 -6.33 -15.51 -14.35
C TYR A 77 -6.75 -16.89 -13.80
N LEU A 78 -7.96 -17.02 -13.25
CA LEU A 78 -8.54 -18.26 -12.76
C LEU A 78 -8.76 -19.27 -13.90
N ASN A 79 -9.13 -18.78 -15.09
CA ASN A 79 -9.23 -19.57 -16.32
C ASN A 79 -7.87 -19.94 -16.94
N GLY A 80 -6.79 -19.82 -16.19
CA GLY A 80 -5.46 -20.29 -16.57
C GLY A 80 -4.60 -19.32 -17.35
N ARG A 81 -5.09 -18.12 -17.72
CA ARG A 81 -4.30 -17.14 -18.47
C ARG A 81 -3.13 -16.58 -17.65
N SER A 82 -2.04 -16.25 -18.33
CA SER A 82 -0.88 -15.64 -17.68
C SER A 82 -1.07 -14.13 -17.46
N ALA A 83 -0.31 -13.55 -16.51
CA ALA A 83 -0.36 -12.11 -16.28
C ALA A 83 0.11 -11.30 -17.49
N GLU A 84 1.04 -11.84 -18.26
CA GLU A 84 1.55 -11.27 -19.50
C GLU A 84 0.45 -11.19 -20.55
N TRP A 85 -0.26 -12.31 -20.77
CA TRP A 85 -1.38 -12.38 -21.71
C TRP A 85 -2.49 -11.41 -21.32
N ILE A 86 -2.86 -11.34 -20.04
CA ILE A 86 -3.89 -10.43 -19.53
C ILE A 86 -3.50 -8.97 -19.81
N ALA A 87 -2.25 -8.59 -19.52
CA ALA A 87 -1.76 -7.24 -19.77
C ALA A 87 -1.81 -6.87 -21.25
N GLU A 88 -1.42 -7.79 -22.13
CA GLU A 88 -1.49 -7.61 -23.59
C GLU A 88 -2.93 -7.42 -24.07
N GLN A 89 -3.87 -8.24 -23.58
CA GLN A 89 -5.27 -8.13 -23.95
C GLN A 89 -5.90 -6.80 -23.53
N LEU A 90 -5.60 -6.32 -22.32
CA LEU A 90 -6.09 -5.01 -21.85
C LEU A 90 -5.54 -3.87 -22.70
N THR A 91 -4.27 -3.93 -23.07
CA THR A 91 -3.63 -2.95 -23.95
C THR A 91 -4.23 -2.98 -25.35
N ARG A 92 -4.45 -4.17 -25.94
CA ARG A 92 -5.10 -4.33 -27.27
C ARG A 92 -6.53 -3.80 -27.31
N ARG A 93 -7.26 -3.93 -26.20
CA ARG A 93 -8.64 -3.42 -26.06
C ARG A 93 -8.69 -1.90 -25.80
N GLY A 94 -7.54 -1.23 -25.71
CA GLY A 94 -7.48 0.20 -25.44
C GLY A 94 -7.92 0.58 -24.02
N ILE A 95 -7.97 -0.39 -23.08
CA ILE A 95 -8.36 -0.11 -21.69
C ILE A 95 -7.17 0.58 -21.02
N GLU A 96 -7.38 1.81 -20.60
CA GLU A 96 -6.31 2.59 -19.95
C GLU A 96 -6.12 2.19 -18.49
N ASN A 97 -4.87 2.20 -18.05
CA ASN A 97 -4.54 2.13 -16.63
C ASN A 97 -4.52 3.54 -16.06
N THR A 98 -5.64 3.99 -15.52
CA THR A 98 -5.83 5.35 -14.99
C THR A 98 -4.85 5.70 -13.88
N ASN A 99 -4.40 4.73 -13.09
CA ASN A 99 -3.45 4.96 -11.98
C ASN A 99 -2.03 5.23 -12.45
N THR A 100 -1.60 4.61 -13.54
CA THR A 100 -0.22 4.77 -14.05
C THR A 100 -0.14 5.60 -15.30
N ARG A 101 -1.28 5.80 -16.00
CA ARG A 101 -1.35 6.43 -17.33
C ARG A 101 -0.38 5.82 -18.34
N LYS A 102 -0.06 4.54 -18.16
CA LYS A 102 0.86 3.74 -18.98
C LYS A 102 0.17 2.46 -19.39
N ALA A 103 0.74 1.80 -20.40
CA ALA A 103 0.30 0.47 -20.81
C ALA A 103 0.28 -0.53 -19.64
N TRP A 104 -0.61 -1.50 -19.73
CA TRP A 104 -0.68 -2.58 -18.76
C TRP A 104 0.61 -3.42 -18.80
N THR A 105 1.07 -3.82 -17.63
CA THR A 105 2.25 -4.67 -17.48
C THR A 105 1.90 -5.92 -16.67
N ALA A 106 2.60 -7.01 -16.91
CA ALA A 106 2.45 -8.23 -16.11
C ALA A 106 2.70 -7.97 -14.61
N TYR A 107 3.58 -7.04 -14.28
CA TYR A 107 3.80 -6.62 -12.89
C TYR A 107 2.56 -5.95 -12.30
N GLY A 108 1.89 -5.06 -13.04
CA GLY A 108 0.65 -4.41 -12.64
C GLY A 108 -0.48 -5.43 -12.40
N ILE A 109 -0.64 -6.39 -13.32
CA ILE A 109 -1.61 -7.48 -13.14
C ILE A 109 -1.31 -8.31 -11.88
N ARG A 110 -0.04 -8.72 -11.68
CA ARG A 110 0.35 -9.45 -10.46
C ARG A 110 0.17 -8.62 -9.18
N TYR A 111 0.28 -7.31 -9.27
CA TYR A 111 0.01 -6.41 -8.15
C TYR A 111 -1.48 -6.40 -7.80
N ILE A 112 -2.37 -6.29 -8.80
CA ILE A 112 -3.83 -6.36 -8.63
C ILE A 112 -4.21 -7.70 -7.99
N LEU A 113 -3.77 -8.82 -8.56
CA LEU A 113 -4.09 -10.16 -8.07
C LEU A 113 -3.67 -10.43 -6.62
N ARG A 114 -2.71 -9.66 -6.06
CA ARG A 114 -2.21 -9.82 -4.68
C ARG A 114 -2.79 -8.86 -3.68
N ASN A 115 -3.54 -7.87 -4.14
CA ASN A 115 -3.96 -6.78 -3.28
C ASN A 115 -5.26 -7.14 -2.56
N GLU A 116 -5.18 -7.32 -1.26
CA GLU A 116 -6.31 -7.64 -0.37
C GLU A 116 -7.43 -6.59 -0.40
N LYS A 117 -7.15 -5.38 -0.87
CA LYS A 117 -8.17 -4.34 -0.97
C LYS A 117 -9.32 -4.72 -1.92
N TYR A 118 -9.08 -5.61 -2.87
CA TYR A 118 -10.16 -6.05 -3.78
C TYR A 118 -11.23 -6.91 -3.12
N VAL A 119 -10.94 -7.49 -1.95
CA VAL A 119 -11.92 -8.20 -1.12
C VAL A 119 -12.49 -7.36 0.02
N GLY A 120 -12.18 -6.05 0.02
CA GLY A 120 -12.67 -5.12 1.04
C GLY A 120 -11.81 -5.05 2.29
N ASP A 121 -10.66 -5.70 2.32
CA ASP A 121 -9.78 -5.76 3.48
C ASP A 121 -8.63 -4.75 3.40
N ALA A 122 -8.09 -4.40 4.55
CA ALA A 122 -6.94 -3.51 4.64
C ALA A 122 -5.79 -4.16 5.41
N LEU A 123 -4.60 -4.20 4.79
CA LEU A 123 -3.36 -4.60 5.45
C LEU A 123 -2.47 -3.38 5.65
N GLY A 124 -2.36 -2.95 6.90
CA GLY A 124 -1.44 -1.90 7.34
C GLY A 124 -0.01 -2.41 7.53
N GLN A 125 0.95 -1.49 7.67
CA GLN A 125 2.36 -1.77 7.98
C GLN A 125 3.07 -2.72 7.00
N LYS A 126 2.67 -2.73 5.70
CA LYS A 126 3.35 -3.54 4.65
C LYS A 126 4.82 -3.15 4.44
N LYS A 127 5.17 -1.91 4.78
CA LYS A 127 6.54 -1.36 4.67
C LYS A 127 6.80 -0.48 5.88
N PHE A 128 8.04 -0.46 6.33
CA PHE A 128 8.50 0.45 7.38
C PHE A 128 9.82 1.11 6.97
N THR A 129 10.13 2.24 7.60
CA THR A 129 11.39 2.93 7.41
C THR A 129 12.34 2.50 8.53
N LYS A 130 13.46 1.90 8.17
CA LYS A 130 14.56 1.63 9.10
C LYS A 130 15.29 2.96 9.37
N GLY A 131 15.86 3.12 10.56
CA GLY A 131 16.59 4.32 10.97
C GLY A 131 17.64 4.79 9.96
N PHE A 132 18.43 5.79 10.34
CA PHE A 132 19.43 6.36 9.42
C PHE A 132 20.43 5.30 8.92
N PRO A 133 20.73 5.30 7.59
CA PRO A 133 20.08 6.04 6.52
C PRO A 133 18.66 5.52 6.22
N PHE A 134 17.71 6.43 6.02
CA PHE A 134 16.26 6.13 5.93
C PHE A 134 15.89 5.28 4.73
N PHE A 135 16.01 3.96 4.85
CA PHE A 135 15.57 3.00 3.84
C PHE A 135 14.16 2.49 4.13
N ARG A 136 13.32 2.56 3.09
CA ARG A 136 12.00 1.97 3.13
C ARG A 136 12.09 0.48 2.82
N LYS A 137 11.90 -0.37 3.83
CA LYS A 137 11.98 -1.82 3.73
C LYS A 137 10.59 -2.44 3.73
N ARG A 138 10.43 -3.55 3.01
CA ARG A 138 9.23 -4.38 3.10
C ARG A 138 9.21 -5.06 4.46
N ASN A 139 8.04 -5.07 5.10
CA ASN A 139 7.84 -5.77 6.36
C ASN A 139 7.60 -7.26 6.09
N HIS A 140 8.44 -8.09 6.67
CA HIS A 140 8.36 -9.56 6.60
C HIS A 140 8.06 -10.17 7.97
N GLY A 141 7.57 -9.37 8.91
CA GLY A 141 7.33 -9.75 10.30
C GLY A 141 8.21 -9.00 11.31
N GLU A 142 9.09 -8.08 10.83
CA GLU A 142 9.92 -7.28 11.73
C GLU A 142 9.15 -6.22 12.52
N GLN A 143 8.01 -5.81 11.98
CA GLN A 143 7.07 -4.90 12.61
C GLN A 143 5.68 -5.51 12.59
N GLU A 144 4.86 -5.22 13.58
CA GLU A 144 3.48 -5.67 13.65
C GLU A 144 2.70 -5.21 12.41
N GLN A 145 1.90 -6.10 11.82
CA GLN A 145 1.04 -5.81 10.69
C GLN A 145 -0.41 -5.84 11.15
N TYR A 146 -1.19 -4.88 10.68
CA TYR A 146 -2.60 -4.74 11.04
C TYR A 146 -3.46 -5.18 9.85
N TYR A 147 -4.18 -6.30 10.02
CA TYR A 147 -5.13 -6.78 9.05
C TYR A 147 -6.55 -6.53 9.55
N VAL A 148 -7.31 -5.74 8.82
CA VAL A 148 -8.69 -5.41 9.17
C VAL A 148 -9.58 -5.77 8.01
N GLU A 149 -10.62 -6.56 8.30
CA GLU A 149 -11.57 -7.04 7.31
C GLU A 149 -12.72 -6.05 7.10
N ASN A 150 -13.30 -6.07 5.88
CA ASN A 150 -14.51 -5.33 5.51
C ASN A 150 -14.43 -3.80 5.79
N THR A 151 -13.29 -3.22 5.48
CA THR A 151 -13.06 -1.76 5.66
C THR A 151 -13.68 -0.92 4.55
N HIS A 152 -13.99 -1.51 3.41
CA HIS A 152 -14.56 -0.85 2.24
C HIS A 152 -15.30 -1.85 1.33
N PRO A 153 -16.11 -1.40 0.36
CA PRO A 153 -16.82 -2.27 -0.56
C PRO A 153 -15.85 -3.15 -1.37
N ALA A 154 -16.12 -4.46 -1.44
CA ALA A 154 -15.34 -5.43 -2.19
C ALA A 154 -15.70 -5.40 -3.68
N ILE A 155 -14.70 -5.53 -4.57
CA ILE A 155 -14.92 -5.75 -6.03
C ILE A 155 -14.95 -7.24 -6.34
N ILE A 156 -14.16 -8.04 -5.59
CA ILE A 156 -14.02 -9.49 -5.78
C ILE A 156 -14.46 -10.19 -4.49
N ASP A 157 -15.16 -11.30 -4.62
CA ASP A 157 -15.47 -12.14 -3.48
C ASP A 157 -14.23 -12.86 -2.92
N ARG A 158 -14.30 -13.27 -1.65
CA ARG A 158 -13.19 -13.92 -0.94
C ARG A 158 -12.78 -15.24 -1.57
N GLU A 159 -13.75 -16.02 -2.07
CA GLU A 159 -13.48 -17.32 -2.66
C GLU A 159 -12.63 -17.20 -3.93
N ARG A 160 -13.02 -16.29 -4.83
CA ARG A 160 -12.26 -15.99 -6.06
C ARG A 160 -10.85 -15.47 -5.74
N PHE A 161 -10.73 -14.60 -4.76
CA PHE A 161 -9.45 -14.08 -4.33
C PHE A 161 -8.55 -15.20 -3.80
N HIS A 162 -9.05 -16.05 -2.91
CA HIS A 162 -8.29 -17.18 -2.36
C HIS A 162 -7.89 -18.18 -3.43
N ALA A 163 -8.78 -18.50 -4.37
CA ALA A 163 -8.46 -19.34 -5.52
C ALA A 163 -7.32 -18.75 -6.37
N ALA A 164 -7.35 -17.43 -6.61
CA ALA A 164 -6.28 -16.75 -7.32
C ALA A 164 -4.94 -16.77 -6.55
N GLN A 165 -4.96 -16.66 -5.21
CA GLN A 165 -3.75 -16.81 -4.39
C GLN A 165 -3.18 -18.23 -4.46
N ALA A 166 -4.03 -19.25 -4.34
CA ALA A 166 -3.63 -20.67 -4.45
C ALA A 166 -2.98 -20.95 -5.80
N LEU A 167 -3.62 -20.54 -6.90
CA LEU A 167 -3.08 -20.69 -8.25
C LEU A 167 -1.73 -19.98 -8.42
N ARG A 168 -1.58 -18.78 -7.83
CA ARG A 168 -0.33 -18.02 -7.86
C ARG A 168 0.81 -18.73 -7.15
N VAL A 169 0.54 -19.35 -5.99
CA VAL A 169 1.53 -20.15 -5.24
C VAL A 169 1.94 -21.37 -6.05
N CYS A 170 0.98 -22.10 -6.64
CA CYS A 170 1.25 -23.26 -7.50
C CYS A 170 2.13 -22.88 -8.70
N ARG A 171 1.81 -21.78 -9.39
CA ARG A 171 2.60 -21.31 -10.54
C ARG A 171 4.03 -20.88 -10.13
N LYS A 172 4.19 -20.26 -8.95
CA LYS A 172 5.51 -19.90 -8.43
C LYS A 172 6.37 -21.15 -8.17
N LYS A 173 5.81 -22.20 -7.58
CA LYS A 173 6.52 -23.46 -7.33
C LYS A 173 6.95 -24.12 -8.65
N ARG A 174 6.11 -24.10 -9.68
CA ARG A 174 6.40 -24.70 -10.98
C ARG A 174 7.50 -23.97 -11.78
N ASN A 175 7.60 -22.65 -11.61
CA ASN A 175 8.59 -21.80 -12.31
C ASN A 175 9.88 -21.55 -11.50
N GLY A 176 10.00 -22.12 -10.32
CA GLY A 176 11.11 -21.94 -9.37
C GLY A 176 11.96 -23.21 -9.16
N CYS A 177 11.81 -24.22 -10.04
CA CYS A 177 12.75 -25.34 -10.16
C CYS A 177 13.71 -25.10 -11.29
#